data_bc7792968ef0586f32748b389d743093
#
_entry.id   bc7792968ef0586f32748b389d743093
#
_cell.length_a   1.000
_cell.length_b   1.000
_cell.length_c   1.000
_cell.angle_alpha   90.00
_cell.angle_beta   90.00
_cell.angle_gamma   90.00
#
_symmetry.space_group_name_H-M   'P 1'
#
loop_
_entity.id
_entity.type
_entity.pdbx_description
1 polymer ?
#
loop_
_entity_poly.entity_id
_entity_poly.type
_entity_poly.pdbx_seq_one_letter_code
_entity_poly.pdbx_strand_id
1 'polypeptide(L)' 'MATELPIGFAMALAMNEPAMKKFEALSPAEKESIIRQTRSIKSRNEMQHLVMSIAAGCGPR' A
#
# COMPACT_ATOMS: atom_id res chain seq x y z
N MET A 1 -0.09 18.31 -5.30
CA MET A 1 0.51 18.09 -4.57
C MET A 1 0.74 16.81 -4.27
N ALA A 2 1.39 16.60 -3.57
CA ALA A 2 1.79 15.35 -3.37
C ALA A 2 0.72 14.41 -3.12
N THR A 3 0.97 13.21 -3.29
CA THR A 3 0.07 12.16 -3.03
C THR A 3 -0.09 12.02 -1.56
N GLU A 4 -1.30 12.05 -1.10
CA GLU A 4 -1.55 11.86 0.31
C GLU A 4 -1.91 10.41 0.55
N LEU A 5 -1.17 9.77 1.41
CA LEU A 5 -1.48 8.39 1.77
C LEU A 5 -2.56 8.38 2.82
N PRO A 6 -3.53 7.45 2.71
CA PRO A 6 -4.47 7.27 3.81
C PRO A 6 -3.72 6.90 5.08
N ILE A 7 -4.17 7.44 6.20
CA ILE A 7 -3.48 7.21 7.46
C ILE A 7 -3.41 5.73 7.79
N GLY A 8 -4.50 5.01 7.58
CA GLY A 8 -4.51 3.59 7.87
C GLY A 8 -3.49 2.82 7.05
N PHE A 9 -3.35 3.18 5.78
CA PHE A 9 -2.40 2.53 4.91
C PHE A 9 -0.98 2.87 5.33
N ALA A 10 -0.73 4.13 5.63
CA ALA A 10 0.59 4.55 6.04
C ALA A 10 1.02 3.84 7.32
N MET A 11 0.11 3.72 8.26
CA MET A 11 0.42 3.04 9.51
C MET A 11 0.68 1.56 9.28
N ALA A 12 -0.10 0.93 8.42
CA ALA A 12 0.11 -0.48 8.11
C ALA A 12 1.46 -0.70 7.48
N LEU A 13 1.87 0.19 6.58
CA LEU A 13 3.18 0.10 5.98
C LEU A 13 4.28 0.28 7.03
N ALA A 14 4.08 1.22 7.94
CA ALA A 14 5.08 1.48 8.97
C ALA A 14 5.27 0.27 9.86
N MET A 15 4.23 -0.52 10.04
CA MET A 15 4.32 -1.70 10.87
C MET A 15 4.82 -2.93 10.12
N ASN A 16 5.02 -2.81 8.83
CA ASN A 16 5.46 -3.92 8.00
C ASN A 16 6.61 -3.45 7.13
N GLU A 17 7.82 -3.59 7.64
CA GLU A 17 8.99 -3.11 6.94
C GLU A 17 9.15 -3.66 5.53
N PRO A 18 8.99 -4.97 5.31
CA PRO A 18 9.12 -5.48 3.94
C PRO A 18 8.14 -4.81 2.98
N ALA A 19 6.91 -4.58 3.43
CA ALA A 19 5.92 -3.93 2.59
C ALA A 19 6.32 -2.49 2.30
N MET A 20 6.82 -1.79 3.31
CA MET A 20 7.25 -0.41 3.13
C MET A 20 8.36 -0.33 2.09
N LYS A 21 9.35 -1.19 2.20
CA LYS A 21 10.46 -1.16 1.27
C LYS A 21 10.01 -1.48 -0.15
N LYS A 22 9.15 -2.46 -0.30
CA LYS A 22 8.68 -2.81 -1.63
C LYS A 22 7.80 -1.73 -2.22
N PHE A 23 6.99 -1.10 -1.38
CA PHE A 23 6.16 -0.01 -1.84
C PHE A 23 7.03 1.14 -2.35
N GLU A 24 8.09 1.47 -1.64
CA GLU A 24 8.96 2.57 -2.04
C GLU A 24 9.70 2.26 -3.34
N ALA A 25 9.90 0.98 -3.62
CA ALA A 25 10.58 0.60 -4.84
C ALA A 25 9.67 0.60 -6.05
N LEU A 26 8.39 0.78 -5.86
CA LEU A 26 7.46 0.78 -6.97
C LEU A 26 7.59 2.06 -7.79
N SER A 27 7.18 1.96 -9.05
CA SER A 27 7.15 3.15 -9.90
C SER A 27 6.02 4.06 -9.44
N PRO A 28 6.07 5.35 -9.81
CA PRO A 28 4.98 6.26 -9.41
C PRO A 28 3.62 5.80 -9.87
N ALA A 29 3.54 5.20 -11.05
CA ALA A 29 2.25 4.71 -11.54
C ALA A 29 1.73 3.57 -10.68
N GLU A 30 2.62 2.69 -10.26
CA GLU A 30 2.22 1.58 -9.42
C GLU A 30 1.81 2.06 -8.03
N LYS A 31 2.55 3.02 -7.49
CA LYS A 31 2.18 3.58 -6.21
C LYS A 31 0.79 4.18 -6.26
N GLU A 32 0.51 4.92 -7.32
CA GLU A 32 -0.78 5.55 -7.47
C GLU A 32 -1.89 4.51 -7.57
N SER A 33 -1.63 3.44 -8.29
CA SER A 33 -2.60 2.37 -8.43
C SER A 33 -2.96 1.79 -7.07
N ILE A 34 -1.94 1.56 -6.25
CA ILE A 34 -2.17 1.01 -4.91
C ILE A 34 -2.94 1.99 -4.05
N ILE A 35 -2.59 3.26 -4.13
CA ILE A 35 -3.29 4.27 -3.34
C ILE A 35 -4.76 4.32 -3.72
N ARG A 36 -5.06 4.16 -4.99
CA ARG A 36 -6.45 4.11 -5.41
C ARG A 36 -7.17 2.91 -4.81
N GLN A 37 -6.49 1.79 -4.73
CA GLN A 37 -7.09 0.61 -4.11
C GLN A 37 -7.39 0.85 -2.65
N THR A 38 -6.52 1.57 -1.95
CA THR A 38 -6.75 1.82 -0.53
C THR A 38 -7.98 2.65 -0.32
N ARG A 39 -8.35 3.48 -1.28
CA ARG A 39 -9.51 4.34 -1.11
C ARG A 39 -10.81 3.57 -1.14
N SER A 40 -10.83 2.40 -1.77
CA SER A 40 -12.04 1.59 -1.77
C SER A 40 -12.02 0.56 -0.65
N ILE A 41 -10.94 0.48 0.10
CA ILE A 41 -10.87 -0.45 1.21
C ILE A 41 -11.58 0.15 2.42
N LYS A 42 -12.48 -0.62 3.00
CA LYS A 42 -13.25 -0.13 4.12
C LYS A 42 -13.04 -0.91 5.40
N SER A 43 -12.29 -2.00 5.35
CA SER A 43 -12.06 -2.78 6.54
C SER A 43 -10.57 -2.91 6.78
N ARG A 44 -10.23 -3.10 8.04
CA ARG A 44 -8.85 -3.25 8.43
C ARG A 44 -8.26 -4.54 7.86
N ASN A 45 -9.07 -5.59 7.78
CA ASN A 45 -8.60 -6.84 7.23
C ASN A 45 -8.19 -6.70 5.77
N GLU A 46 -9.00 -5.99 5.00
CA GLU A 46 -8.68 -5.78 3.60
C GLU A 46 -7.41 -4.96 3.45
N MET A 47 -7.23 -3.98 4.33
CA MET A 47 -6.03 -3.16 4.28
C MET A 47 -4.81 -4.02 4.56
N GLN A 48 -4.89 -4.91 5.54
CA GLN A 48 -3.78 -5.78 5.85
C GLN A 48 -3.48 -6.74 4.70
N HIS A 49 -4.52 -7.23 4.05
CA HIS A 49 -4.31 -8.09 2.89
C HIS A 49 -3.54 -7.38 1.80
N LEU A 50 -3.90 -6.13 1.55
CA LEU A 50 -3.20 -5.35 0.54
C LEU A 50 -1.74 -5.16 0.92
N VAL A 51 -1.48 -4.82 2.18
CA VAL A 51 -0.12 -4.60 2.64
C VAL A 51 0.68 -5.89 2.55
N MET A 52 0.08 -7.01 2.91
CA MET A 52 0.77 -8.28 2.83
C MET A 52 1.08 -8.66 1.38
N SER A 53 0.19 -8.32 0.47
CA SER A 53 0.46 -8.54 -0.95
C SER A 53 1.67 -7.75 -1.41
N ILE A 54 1.78 -6.53 -0.96
CA ILE A 54 2.93 -5.70 -1.30
C ILE A 54 4.20 -6.32 -0.73
N ALA A 55 4.14 -6.77 0.51
CA ALA A 55 5.31 -7.36 1.15
C ALA A 55 5.75 -8.63 0.42
N ALA A 56 4.81 -9.36 -0.12
CA ALA A 56 5.14 -10.58 -0.85
C ALA A 56 5.66 -10.30 -2.25
N GLY A 57 5.65 -9.04 -2.67
CA GLY A 57 6.12 -8.71 -4.00
C GLY A 57 5.08 -8.88 -5.07
N CYS A 58 3.83 -9.15 -4.69
CA CYS A 58 2.75 -9.28 -5.64
C CYS A 58 2.13 -7.92 -5.86
N GLY A 59 2.77 -7.10 -6.61
CA GLY A 59 2.21 -5.80 -6.90
C GLY A 59 0.99 -5.91 -7.79
N PRO A 60 0.31 -4.82 -7.99
CA PRO A 60 -0.81 -4.82 -8.93
C PRO A 60 -0.25 -5.06 -10.31
N ARG A 61 -0.92 -5.86 -11.03
CA ARG A 61 -0.44 -6.17 -12.34
C ARG A 61 -1.43 -5.78 -13.33
#